data_ada3b79b51025ef1cc957a0b812d0189
#
_entry.id   ada3b79b51025ef1cc957a0b812d0189
#
_cell.length_a   1.000
_cell.length_b   1.000
_cell.length_c   1.000
_cell.angle_alpha   90.00
_cell.angle_beta   90.00
_cell.angle_gamma   90.00
#
_symmetry.space_group_name_H-M   'P 1'
#
loop_
_entity.id
_entity.type
_entity.pdbx_description
1 polymer ?
#
loop_
_entity_poly.entity_id
_entity_poly.type
_entity_poly.pdbx_seq_one_letter_code
_entity_poly.pdbx_strand_id
1 'polypeptide(L)'
;MHFFYSKTDRDASGSDVLDEFDFINDFGFEEYKDIRQKTLSLHYNKGIEICYVLKGRYEWVVGDKNYLLLPGDGFVTCPWQKHGSPREAVDLGEIYWVVIKPNIFNEKGDFKLGGWTRFKSSENELIGRVLSENSKHSLQKAHILKTLFVALKNEVDNKQFGYYARICNLVEEFLIETVRIIQNREFQTLRNQNWFLNFEVMLAENLSKKWTLDEMAEKSKVGITTLTQLVKEHSGYTPGNYLISARLEKAREILTKTNHRLTDVALECGFYSSQHFSSTFSKWVGIAPKDFRLKKLKVGNDFQ
;
A
#
# COMPACT_ATOMS: atom_id res chain seq x y z
N MET A 1 -9.89 9.90 6.26
CA MET A 1 -9.76 11.10 5.39
C MET A 1 -9.53 10.56 3.99
N HIS A 2 -10.18 11.10 2.99
CA HIS A 2 -10.00 10.69 1.59
C HIS A 2 -9.83 11.96 0.76
N PHE A 3 -8.86 11.97 -0.15
CA PHE A 3 -8.72 13.01 -1.17
C PHE A 3 -8.02 12.44 -2.40
N PHE A 4 -8.42 12.91 -3.57
CA PHE A 4 -7.79 12.55 -4.84
C PHE A 4 -7.83 13.76 -5.78
N TYR A 5 -6.68 14.28 -6.11
CA TYR A 5 -6.47 15.33 -7.10
C TYR A 5 -5.83 14.72 -8.33
N SER A 6 -6.42 14.88 -9.50
CA SER A 6 -5.92 14.28 -10.75
C SER A 6 -6.14 15.20 -11.93
N LYS A 7 -5.15 15.26 -12.81
CA LYS A 7 -5.28 15.89 -14.14
C LYS A 7 -5.79 14.91 -15.20
N THR A 8 -5.70 13.61 -14.91
CA THR A 8 -6.05 12.56 -15.86
C THR A 8 -7.45 12.02 -15.64
N ASP A 9 -7.97 12.10 -14.42
CA ASP A 9 -9.32 11.70 -14.03
C ASP A 9 -10.18 12.94 -13.72
N ARG A 10 -11.14 13.22 -14.61
CA ARG A 10 -12.06 14.38 -14.48
C ARG A 10 -13.11 14.21 -13.39
N ASP A 11 -13.34 12.98 -12.92
CA ASP A 11 -14.25 12.66 -11.82
C ASP A 11 -13.58 12.81 -10.44
N ALA A 12 -12.25 13.08 -10.43
CA ALA A 12 -11.51 13.35 -9.20
C ALA A 12 -11.94 14.67 -8.57
N SER A 13 -12.12 14.68 -7.27
CA SER A 13 -12.40 15.89 -6.51
C SER A 13 -11.21 16.86 -6.61
N GLY A 14 -11.42 18.07 -7.14
CA GLY A 14 -10.36 19.09 -7.24
C GLY A 14 -9.38 18.88 -8.41
N SER A 15 -9.88 18.52 -9.57
CA SER A 15 -9.08 18.40 -10.80
C SER A 15 -8.30 19.67 -11.16
N ASP A 16 -8.83 20.84 -10.81
CA ASP A 16 -8.23 22.17 -10.99
C ASP A 16 -7.13 22.51 -9.99
N VAL A 17 -7.07 21.81 -8.85
CA VAL A 17 -6.10 22.09 -7.78
C VAL A 17 -4.65 21.88 -8.25
N LEU A 18 -4.42 20.93 -9.15
CA LEU A 18 -3.10 20.62 -9.69
C LEU A 18 -2.75 21.38 -10.97
N ASP A 19 -3.67 22.18 -11.56
CA ASP A 19 -3.46 22.81 -12.88
C ASP A 19 -2.22 23.72 -12.95
N GLU A 20 -1.87 24.35 -11.84
CA GLU A 20 -0.67 25.18 -11.73
C GLU A 20 0.65 24.42 -11.55
N PHE A 21 0.59 23.08 -11.35
CA PHE A 21 1.76 22.23 -11.12
C PHE A 21 1.95 21.23 -12.26
N ASP A 22 2.47 21.68 -13.41
CA ASP A 22 2.65 20.82 -14.61
C ASP A 22 3.43 19.55 -14.39
N PHE A 23 4.18 19.48 -13.30
CA PHE A 23 5.02 18.36 -12.90
C PHE A 23 4.34 17.36 -11.96
N ILE A 24 3.07 17.58 -11.57
CA ILE A 24 2.26 16.62 -10.80
C ILE A 24 1.05 16.25 -11.64
N ASN A 25 0.90 14.97 -11.95
CA ASN A 25 -0.29 14.46 -12.63
C ASN A 25 -1.40 14.07 -11.65
N ASP A 26 -1.03 13.35 -10.61
CA ASP A 26 -1.95 12.80 -9.63
C ASP A 26 -1.35 12.89 -8.23
N PHE A 27 -2.20 13.15 -7.23
CA PHE A 27 -1.82 13.16 -5.83
C PHE A 27 -3.02 12.77 -4.98
N GLY A 28 -2.88 11.76 -4.11
CA GLY A 28 -4.01 11.28 -3.35
C GLY A 28 -3.66 10.54 -2.07
N PHE A 29 -4.73 10.33 -1.29
CA PHE A 29 -4.80 9.48 -0.13
C PHE A 29 -6.13 8.75 -0.11
N GLU A 30 -6.11 7.44 0.04
CA GLU A 30 -7.30 6.63 0.16
C GLU A 30 -7.26 5.77 1.43
N GLU A 31 -8.39 5.71 2.12
CA GLU A 31 -8.68 4.79 3.21
C GLU A 31 -9.66 3.74 2.70
N TYR A 32 -9.16 2.55 2.40
CA TYR A 32 -9.98 1.43 1.97
C TYR A 32 -10.57 0.70 3.17
N LYS A 33 -11.88 0.87 3.37
CA LYS A 33 -12.67 0.23 4.46
C LYS A 33 -13.35 -1.05 4.03
N ASP A 34 -13.50 -1.24 2.72
CA ASP A 34 -14.06 -2.42 2.08
C ASP A 34 -13.19 -2.83 0.91
N ILE A 35 -13.26 -4.12 0.52
CA ILE A 35 -12.56 -4.58 -0.67
C ILE A 35 -13.37 -4.17 -1.87
N ARG A 36 -12.85 -3.20 -2.59
CA ARG A 36 -13.41 -2.78 -3.87
C ARG A 36 -12.75 -3.58 -4.99
N GLN A 37 -13.56 -4.32 -5.75
CA GLN A 37 -13.10 -5.00 -6.96
C GLN A 37 -12.99 -4.02 -8.13
N LYS A 38 -12.03 -4.28 -9.03
CA LYS A 38 -11.74 -3.50 -10.25
C LYS A 38 -11.24 -2.06 -10.01
N THR A 39 -10.83 -1.72 -8.81
CA THR A 39 -10.35 -0.36 -8.49
C THR A 39 -8.87 -0.16 -8.78
N LEU A 40 -8.11 -1.24 -8.94
CA LEU A 40 -6.68 -1.17 -9.20
C LEU A 40 -6.24 -2.23 -10.22
N SER A 41 -6.86 -2.20 -11.40
CA SER A 41 -6.42 -3.01 -12.54
C SER A 41 -4.99 -2.65 -12.97
N LEU A 42 -4.33 -3.57 -13.65
CA LEU A 42 -3.00 -3.31 -14.20
C LEU A 42 -3.04 -2.14 -15.19
N HIS A 43 -2.31 -1.08 -14.88
CA HIS A 43 -2.27 0.16 -15.65
C HIS A 43 -0.84 0.71 -15.80
N TYR A 44 -0.72 1.78 -16.57
CA TYR A 44 0.50 2.60 -16.70
C TYR A 44 0.20 4.01 -16.21
N ASN A 45 1.12 4.63 -15.51
CA ASN A 45 1.04 6.05 -15.17
C ASN A 45 1.80 6.92 -16.18
N LYS A 46 1.33 8.16 -16.37
CA LYS A 46 2.02 9.13 -17.22
C LYS A 46 3.18 9.85 -16.48
N GLY A 47 3.81 9.16 -15.53
CA GLY A 47 4.88 9.72 -14.72
C GLY A 47 5.49 8.68 -13.78
N ILE A 48 6.35 9.15 -12.88
CA ILE A 48 6.91 8.35 -11.80
C ILE A 48 5.87 8.33 -10.69
N GLU A 49 5.34 7.15 -10.39
CA GLU A 49 4.47 6.99 -9.23
C GLU A 49 5.30 6.64 -8.00
N ILE A 50 5.06 7.35 -6.91
CA ILE A 50 5.60 7.05 -5.59
C ILE A 50 4.42 6.88 -4.65
N CYS A 51 4.33 5.69 -4.03
CA CYS A 51 3.31 5.37 -3.03
C CYS A 51 3.93 5.19 -1.65
N TYR A 52 3.09 5.32 -0.61
CA TYR A 52 3.44 5.00 0.77
C TYR A 52 2.28 4.33 1.48
N VAL A 53 2.52 3.15 2.06
CA VAL A 53 1.53 2.40 2.83
C VAL A 53 1.52 2.88 4.28
N LEU A 54 0.38 3.43 4.72
CA LEU A 54 0.19 3.88 6.10
C LEU A 54 -0.37 2.77 6.99
N LYS A 55 -1.33 1.99 6.45
CA LYS A 55 -1.94 0.84 7.14
C LYS A 55 -2.34 -0.23 6.13
N GLY A 56 -2.46 -1.46 6.61
CA GLY A 56 -2.89 -2.59 5.81
C GLY A 56 -1.74 -3.32 5.13
N ARG A 57 -2.09 -4.18 4.19
CA ARG A 57 -1.17 -5.01 3.43
C ARG A 57 -1.61 -4.99 1.97
N TYR A 58 -0.70 -4.67 1.08
CA TYR A 58 -1.01 -4.57 -0.34
C TYR A 58 -0.15 -5.54 -1.15
N GLU A 59 -0.81 -6.39 -1.93
CA GLU A 59 -0.16 -7.18 -2.97
C GLU A 59 -0.10 -6.34 -4.24
N TRP A 60 1.11 -6.16 -4.78
CA TRP A 60 1.38 -5.33 -5.94
C TRP A 60 2.15 -6.10 -7.00
N VAL A 61 1.84 -5.86 -8.26
CA VAL A 61 2.53 -6.47 -9.40
C VAL A 61 3.18 -5.39 -10.25
N VAL A 62 4.41 -5.62 -10.68
CA VAL A 62 5.06 -4.84 -11.74
C VAL A 62 5.66 -5.80 -12.74
N GLY A 63 5.16 -5.76 -13.97
CA GLY A 63 5.48 -6.79 -14.95
C GLY A 63 5.15 -8.19 -14.41
N ASP A 64 6.14 -9.07 -14.35
CA ASP A 64 5.99 -10.46 -13.84
C ASP A 64 6.36 -10.61 -12.36
N LYS A 65 6.67 -9.53 -11.65
CA LYS A 65 7.13 -9.56 -10.26
C LYS A 65 6.04 -9.18 -9.29
N ASN A 66 5.85 -10.01 -8.26
CA ASN A 66 4.94 -9.73 -7.15
C ASN A 66 5.68 -9.09 -5.98
N TYR A 67 5.06 -8.09 -5.37
CA TYR A 67 5.55 -7.38 -4.20
C TYR A 67 4.49 -7.41 -3.11
N LEU A 68 4.95 -7.56 -1.87
CA LEU A 68 4.15 -7.36 -0.68
C LEU A 68 4.58 -6.06 -0.03
N LEU A 69 3.66 -5.12 0.08
CA LEU A 69 3.87 -3.83 0.72
C LEU A 69 3.22 -3.83 2.10
N LEU A 70 3.97 -3.40 3.09
CA LEU A 70 3.57 -3.31 4.49
C LEU A 70 3.61 -1.85 4.98
N PRO A 71 2.97 -1.52 6.10
CA PRO A 71 3.03 -0.18 6.67
C PRO A 71 4.47 0.28 6.91
N GLY A 72 4.78 1.47 6.42
CA GLY A 72 6.14 2.00 6.43
C GLY A 72 6.90 1.75 5.13
N ASP A 73 6.38 0.89 4.24
CA ASP A 73 6.95 0.71 2.92
C ASP A 73 6.40 1.75 1.95
N GLY A 74 7.25 2.16 1.02
CA GLY A 74 6.86 2.87 -0.18
C GLY A 74 6.96 1.96 -1.40
N PHE A 75 6.58 2.51 -2.54
CA PHE A 75 6.65 1.85 -3.82
C PHE A 75 6.94 2.87 -4.92
N VAL A 76 7.74 2.51 -5.90
CA VAL A 76 8.04 3.38 -7.04
C VAL A 76 7.90 2.63 -8.35
N THR A 77 7.21 3.25 -9.32
CA THR A 77 7.11 2.77 -10.70
C THR A 77 7.47 3.87 -11.69
N CYS A 78 8.04 3.45 -12.81
CA CYS A 78 8.35 4.30 -13.95
C CYS A 78 7.21 4.27 -14.97
N PRO A 79 7.12 5.26 -15.89
CA PRO A 79 6.00 5.40 -16.83
C PRO A 79 5.74 4.20 -17.75
N TRP A 80 6.78 3.42 -18.07
CA TRP A 80 6.69 2.22 -18.93
C TRP A 80 6.38 0.94 -18.19
N GLN A 81 6.29 0.99 -16.87
CA GLN A 81 6.09 -0.20 -16.03
C GLN A 81 4.62 -0.41 -15.75
N LYS A 82 4.05 -1.46 -16.32
CA LYS A 82 2.68 -1.88 -16.04
C LYS A 82 2.60 -2.43 -14.62
N HIS A 83 1.70 -1.87 -13.81
CA HIS A 83 1.59 -2.21 -12.40
C HIS A 83 0.15 -2.14 -11.89
N GLY A 84 -0.10 -2.70 -10.71
CA GLY A 84 -1.41 -2.72 -10.06
C GLY A 84 -1.55 -3.88 -9.09
N SER A 85 -2.79 -4.19 -8.67
CA SER A 85 -3.07 -5.34 -7.83
C SER A 85 -3.24 -6.61 -8.67
N PRO A 86 -2.64 -7.76 -8.28
CA PRO A 86 -2.80 -9.03 -9.00
C PRO A 86 -4.23 -9.57 -8.94
N ARG A 87 -5.03 -9.11 -7.97
CA ARG A 87 -6.43 -9.50 -7.80
C ARG A 87 -7.41 -8.47 -8.36
N GLU A 88 -6.92 -7.43 -9.02
CA GLU A 88 -7.72 -6.26 -9.43
C GLU A 88 -8.54 -5.64 -8.28
N ALA A 89 -8.14 -5.90 -7.04
CA ALA A 89 -8.82 -5.46 -5.83
C ALA A 89 -7.81 -4.85 -4.86
N VAL A 90 -8.22 -3.82 -4.15
CA VAL A 90 -7.43 -3.21 -3.09
C VAL A 90 -7.82 -3.81 -1.75
N ASP A 91 -6.83 -4.21 -0.96
CA ASP A 91 -7.02 -4.69 0.40
C ASP A 91 -7.37 -3.53 1.36
N LEU A 92 -7.86 -3.90 2.56
CA LEU A 92 -8.15 -2.94 3.62
C LEU A 92 -6.88 -2.20 4.04
N GLY A 93 -6.91 -0.87 4.11
CA GLY A 93 -5.76 -0.11 4.54
C GLY A 93 -5.80 1.36 4.15
N GLU A 94 -4.66 2.01 4.31
CA GLU A 94 -4.47 3.43 4.01
C GLU A 94 -3.20 3.59 3.17
N ILE A 95 -3.31 4.29 2.04
CA ILE A 95 -2.21 4.51 1.12
C ILE A 95 -2.19 5.96 0.61
N TYR A 96 -0.98 6.52 0.49
CA TYR A 96 -0.70 7.76 -0.24
C TYR A 96 -0.06 7.44 -1.58
N TRP A 97 -0.29 8.30 -2.57
CA TRP A 97 0.45 8.27 -3.84
C TRP A 97 0.63 9.66 -4.42
N VAL A 98 1.68 9.81 -5.22
CA VAL A 98 1.93 10.98 -6.08
C VAL A 98 2.49 10.50 -7.41
N VAL A 99 2.01 11.07 -8.51
CA VAL A 99 2.54 10.82 -9.86
C VAL A 99 3.26 12.06 -10.35
N ILE A 100 4.59 11.99 -10.39
CA ILE A 100 5.49 13.07 -10.81
C ILE A 100 5.74 12.93 -12.31
N LYS A 101 5.50 14.00 -13.07
CA LYS A 101 5.68 14.03 -14.52
C LYS A 101 7.02 14.67 -14.89
N PRO A 102 8.03 13.87 -15.32
CA PRO A 102 9.24 14.40 -15.93
C PRO A 102 8.97 14.89 -17.36
N ASN A 103 9.80 15.81 -17.85
CA ASN A 103 9.75 16.23 -19.26
C ASN A 103 10.28 15.13 -20.19
N ILE A 104 11.30 14.42 -19.74
CA ILE A 104 11.90 13.27 -20.43
C ILE A 104 12.11 12.17 -19.38
N PHE A 105 11.65 10.97 -19.66
CA PHE A 105 12.03 9.76 -18.95
C PHE A 105 11.74 8.53 -19.79
N ASN A 106 12.75 7.72 -20.02
CA ASN A 106 12.65 6.48 -20.80
C ASN A 106 13.42 5.33 -20.16
N GLU A 107 13.27 4.15 -20.71
CA GLU A 107 13.88 2.90 -20.21
C GLU A 107 15.41 2.93 -20.24
N LYS A 108 16.03 3.81 -21.05
CA LYS A 108 17.50 3.96 -21.13
C LYS A 108 18.05 4.82 -19.99
N GLY A 109 17.17 5.41 -19.16
CA GLY A 109 17.55 6.27 -18.06
C GLY A 109 17.75 7.74 -18.44
N ASP A 110 17.43 8.13 -19.69
CA ASP A 110 17.40 9.55 -20.04
C ASP A 110 16.31 10.22 -19.21
N PHE A 111 16.70 11.16 -18.37
CA PHE A 111 15.81 11.81 -17.41
C PHE A 111 16.03 13.32 -17.39
N LYS A 112 14.94 14.07 -17.48
CA LYS A 112 14.97 15.53 -17.34
C LYS A 112 13.68 16.01 -16.73
N LEU A 113 13.78 16.74 -15.65
CA LEU A 113 12.68 17.50 -15.07
C LEU A 113 12.53 18.86 -15.77
N GLY A 114 11.41 19.52 -15.53
CA GLY A 114 11.15 20.87 -16.05
C GLY A 114 11.97 21.96 -15.37
N GLY A 115 11.78 23.21 -15.79
CA GLY A 115 12.49 24.37 -15.22
C GLY A 115 12.07 24.74 -13.78
N TRP A 116 11.16 23.99 -13.17
CA TRP A 116 10.72 24.16 -11.78
C TRP A 116 11.72 23.60 -10.75
N THR A 117 12.62 22.72 -11.20
CA THR A 117 13.61 22.03 -10.34
C THR A 117 14.97 22.74 -10.35
N ARG A 118 15.72 22.54 -9.25
CA ARG A 118 17.10 23.02 -9.08
C ARG A 118 18.15 21.94 -9.30
N PHE A 119 17.76 20.72 -9.68
CA PHE A 119 18.71 19.64 -9.95
C PHE A 119 19.64 19.98 -11.11
N LYS A 120 20.94 19.75 -10.89
CA LYS A 120 21.96 19.83 -11.93
C LYS A 120 21.81 18.67 -12.92
N SER A 121 22.42 18.80 -14.10
CA SER A 121 22.39 17.72 -15.10
C SER A 121 22.86 16.38 -14.57
N SER A 122 23.95 16.38 -13.78
CA SER A 122 24.49 15.15 -13.17
C SER A 122 23.53 14.50 -12.16
N GLU A 123 22.72 15.30 -11.45
CA GLU A 123 21.71 14.79 -10.52
C GLU A 123 20.51 14.20 -11.28
N ASN A 124 20.08 14.86 -12.37
CA ASN A 124 19.06 14.29 -13.26
C ASN A 124 19.52 12.96 -13.86
N GLU A 125 20.75 12.87 -14.36
CA GLU A 125 21.34 11.63 -14.89
C GLU A 125 21.38 10.52 -13.82
N LEU A 126 21.77 10.86 -12.59
CA LEU A 126 21.79 9.91 -11.47
C LEU A 126 20.37 9.41 -11.14
N ILE A 127 19.39 10.30 -11.02
CA ILE A 127 18.00 9.96 -10.74
C ILE A 127 17.48 9.03 -11.84
N GLY A 128 17.65 9.40 -13.11
CA GLY A 128 17.20 8.62 -14.25
C GLY A 128 17.78 7.20 -14.26
N ARG A 129 19.10 7.09 -14.09
CA ARG A 129 19.79 5.80 -14.02
C ARG A 129 19.29 4.94 -12.85
N VAL A 130 19.27 5.49 -11.63
CA VAL A 130 18.86 4.75 -10.43
C VAL A 130 17.42 4.24 -10.55
N LEU A 131 16.50 5.06 -11.07
CA LEU A 131 15.10 4.65 -11.22
C LEU A 131 14.90 3.65 -12.35
N SER A 132 15.58 3.82 -13.51
CA SER A 132 15.44 2.90 -14.66
C SER A 132 16.07 1.53 -14.41
N GLU A 133 17.21 1.49 -13.71
CA GLU A 133 17.91 0.24 -13.36
C GLU A 133 17.29 -0.46 -12.13
N ASN A 134 16.40 0.23 -11.40
CA ASN A 134 15.79 -0.32 -10.19
C ASN A 134 14.92 -1.54 -10.49
N SER A 135 15.43 -2.71 -10.16
CA SER A 135 14.72 -3.98 -10.34
C SER A 135 13.79 -4.35 -9.17
N LYS A 136 13.84 -3.60 -8.07
CA LYS A 136 13.05 -3.83 -6.86
C LYS A 136 12.22 -2.58 -6.56
N HIS A 137 10.97 -2.60 -6.90
CA HIS A 137 10.08 -1.44 -6.82
C HIS A 137 9.64 -1.05 -5.40
N SER A 138 9.67 -1.98 -4.44
CA SER A 138 9.33 -1.65 -3.03
C SER A 138 10.43 -0.82 -2.37
N LEU A 139 10.09 0.19 -1.62
CA LEU A 139 10.94 1.09 -0.85
C LEU A 139 10.73 0.78 0.64
N GLN A 140 11.64 0.00 1.23
CA GLN A 140 11.49 -0.42 2.62
C GLN A 140 11.86 0.69 3.59
N LYS A 141 11.13 0.75 4.73
CA LYS A 141 11.34 1.75 5.79
C LYS A 141 11.30 3.19 5.26
N ALA A 142 10.41 3.46 4.32
CA ALA A 142 10.26 4.74 3.66
C ALA A 142 9.47 5.77 4.51
N HIS A 143 9.61 5.76 5.84
CA HIS A 143 8.82 6.59 6.76
C HIS A 143 8.92 8.09 6.47
N ILE A 144 10.02 8.54 5.87
CA ILE A 144 10.18 9.93 5.45
C ILE A 144 9.11 10.34 4.43
N LEU A 145 8.69 9.43 3.55
CA LEU A 145 7.67 9.71 2.54
C LEU A 145 6.34 10.13 3.18
N LYS A 146 5.97 9.56 4.33
CA LYS A 146 4.77 9.98 5.07
C LYS A 146 4.82 11.49 5.39
N THR A 147 5.95 11.95 5.89
CA THR A 147 6.13 13.36 6.25
C THR A 147 6.00 14.25 5.02
N LEU A 148 6.57 13.81 3.88
CA LEU A 148 6.48 14.53 2.62
C LEU A 148 5.04 14.58 2.10
N PHE A 149 4.30 13.47 2.15
CA PHE A 149 2.90 13.42 1.75
C PHE A 149 2.02 14.35 2.58
N VAL A 150 2.19 14.37 3.91
CA VAL A 150 1.45 15.27 4.80
C VAL A 150 1.81 16.74 4.51
N ALA A 151 3.10 17.04 4.31
CA ALA A 151 3.54 18.39 3.98
C ALA A 151 2.99 18.85 2.63
N LEU A 152 3.06 18.00 1.59
CA LEU A 152 2.51 18.29 0.27
C LEU A 152 1.02 18.58 0.33
N LYS A 153 0.24 17.77 1.08
CA LYS A 153 -1.20 17.99 1.27
C LYS A 153 -1.47 19.36 1.89
N ASN A 154 -0.71 19.72 2.94
CA ASN A 154 -0.89 21.01 3.60
C ASN A 154 -0.61 22.19 2.68
N GLU A 155 0.43 22.14 1.85
CA GLU A 155 0.75 23.21 0.90
C GLU A 155 -0.29 23.33 -0.21
N VAL A 156 -0.75 22.18 -0.73
CA VAL A 156 -1.78 22.15 -1.79
C VAL A 156 -3.11 22.72 -1.29
N ASP A 157 -3.50 22.39 -0.04
CA ASP A 157 -4.79 22.83 0.52
C ASP A 157 -4.77 24.31 0.94
N ASN A 158 -3.69 24.76 1.57
CA ASN A 158 -3.70 26.07 2.24
C ASN A 158 -3.16 27.20 1.37
N LYS A 159 -2.31 26.90 0.39
CA LYS A 159 -1.70 27.84 -0.57
C LYS A 159 -1.19 29.13 0.09
N GLN A 160 -0.47 28.96 1.21
CA GLN A 160 0.10 30.11 1.93
C GLN A 160 1.25 30.73 1.13
N PHE A 161 1.72 31.91 1.53
CA PHE A 161 2.85 32.56 0.89
C PHE A 161 4.03 31.61 0.68
N GLY A 162 4.50 31.48 -0.57
CA GLY A 162 5.60 30.60 -0.94
C GLY A 162 5.22 29.13 -1.19
N TYR A 163 3.92 28.77 -1.16
CA TYR A 163 3.44 27.39 -1.36
C TYR A 163 3.98 26.76 -2.66
N TYR A 164 4.03 27.49 -3.77
CA TYR A 164 4.56 26.97 -5.04
C TYR A 164 6.02 26.50 -4.90
N ALA A 165 6.88 27.33 -4.35
CA ALA A 165 8.28 26.99 -4.11
C ALA A 165 8.41 25.82 -3.12
N ARG A 166 7.54 25.76 -2.12
CA ARG A 166 7.49 24.65 -1.15
C ARG A 166 7.07 23.36 -1.83
N ILE A 167 6.08 23.37 -2.69
CA ILE A 167 5.64 22.19 -3.46
C ILE A 167 6.75 21.71 -4.38
N CYS A 168 7.44 22.62 -5.12
CA CYS A 168 8.61 22.26 -5.92
C CYS A 168 9.68 21.54 -5.08
N ASN A 169 10.03 22.11 -3.92
CA ASN A 169 11.00 21.50 -3.01
C ASN A 169 10.57 20.13 -2.49
N LEU A 170 9.29 19.96 -2.13
CA LEU A 170 8.77 18.68 -1.66
C LEU A 170 8.80 17.60 -2.75
N VAL A 171 8.50 17.97 -4.00
CA VAL A 171 8.59 17.03 -5.12
C VAL A 171 10.06 16.67 -5.43
N GLU A 172 10.99 17.61 -5.36
CA GLU A 172 12.43 17.30 -5.40
C GLU A 172 12.81 16.32 -4.28
N GLU A 173 12.32 16.54 -3.07
CA GLU A 173 12.63 15.72 -1.89
C GLU A 173 12.06 14.32 -2.00
N PHE A 174 10.86 14.12 -2.59
CA PHE A 174 10.34 12.79 -2.93
C PHE A 174 11.33 12.02 -3.82
N LEU A 175 11.88 12.65 -4.85
CA LEU A 175 12.84 12.02 -5.76
C LEU A 175 14.17 11.73 -5.04
N ILE A 176 14.68 12.68 -4.26
CA ILE A 176 15.93 12.53 -3.49
C ILE A 176 15.81 11.32 -2.53
N GLU A 177 14.76 11.31 -1.71
CA GLU A 177 14.59 10.25 -0.71
C GLU A 177 14.31 8.89 -1.35
N THR A 178 13.57 8.85 -2.45
CA THR A 178 13.37 7.61 -3.22
C THR A 178 14.71 7.05 -3.73
N VAL A 179 15.54 7.89 -4.34
CA VAL A 179 16.88 7.48 -4.84
C VAL A 179 17.77 7.03 -3.68
N ARG A 180 17.80 7.77 -2.57
CA ARG A 180 18.57 7.39 -1.37
C ARG A 180 18.15 6.05 -0.80
N ILE A 181 16.84 5.80 -0.70
CA ILE A 181 16.32 4.51 -0.21
C ILE A 181 16.74 3.37 -1.15
N ILE A 182 16.67 3.58 -2.47
CA ILE A 182 17.11 2.57 -3.45
C ILE A 182 18.60 2.27 -3.28
N GLN A 183 19.45 3.29 -3.18
CA GLN A 183 20.91 3.13 -3.05
C GLN A 183 21.32 2.51 -1.71
N ASN A 184 20.67 2.87 -0.61
CA ASN A 184 21.00 2.36 0.72
C ASN A 184 20.49 0.94 1.00
N ARG A 185 19.73 0.37 0.08
CA ARG A 185 19.04 -0.91 0.22
C ARG A 185 19.95 -2.11 0.40
N GLU A 186 21.15 -2.09 -0.17
CA GLU A 186 22.04 -3.25 -0.18
C GLU A 186 22.52 -3.66 1.21
N PHE A 187 22.50 -2.76 2.17
CA PHE A 187 23.10 -2.98 3.49
C PHE A 187 22.15 -3.51 4.58
N GLN A 188 20.83 -3.43 4.43
CA GLN A 188 19.92 -3.75 5.54
C GLN A 188 18.88 -4.85 5.29
N THR A 189 18.84 -5.45 4.12
CA THR A 189 17.64 -6.13 3.59
C THR A 189 17.34 -7.52 4.12
N LEU A 190 18.23 -8.25 4.75
CA LEU A 190 18.04 -9.68 5.01
C LEU A 190 17.43 -10.05 6.37
N ARG A 191 17.53 -9.20 7.35
CA ARG A 191 17.21 -9.61 8.75
C ARG A 191 15.76 -9.43 9.18
N ASN A 192 15.10 -8.34 8.83
CA ASN A 192 13.78 -8.00 9.37
C ASN A 192 12.60 -8.49 8.54
N GLN A 193 12.75 -8.65 7.22
CA GLN A 193 11.69 -9.20 6.37
C GLN A 193 11.41 -10.68 6.70
N ASN A 194 12.45 -11.47 6.89
CA ASN A 194 12.31 -12.88 7.22
C ASN A 194 11.56 -13.10 8.54
N TRP A 195 11.73 -12.19 9.51
CA TRP A 195 11.05 -12.35 10.80
C TRP A 195 9.53 -12.21 10.66
N PHE A 196 9.04 -11.15 10.00
CA PHE A 196 7.61 -10.91 9.87
C PHE A 196 6.94 -11.95 8.97
N LEU A 197 7.58 -12.32 7.87
CA LEU A 197 7.11 -13.42 7.02
C LEU A 197 7.01 -14.75 7.79
N ASN A 198 8.02 -15.08 8.61
CA ASN A 198 7.97 -16.26 9.45
C ASN A 198 6.85 -16.18 10.51
N PHE A 199 6.61 -14.99 11.07
CA PHE A 199 5.47 -14.76 11.97
C PHE A 199 4.13 -14.95 11.26
N GLU A 200 3.97 -14.45 10.03
CA GLU A 200 2.78 -14.66 9.21
C GLU A 200 2.54 -16.15 8.92
N VAL A 201 3.58 -16.86 8.47
CA VAL A 201 3.49 -18.30 8.18
C VAL A 201 3.08 -19.06 9.45
N MET A 202 3.74 -18.79 10.57
CA MET A 202 3.42 -19.41 11.87
C MET A 202 1.96 -19.23 12.27
N LEU A 203 1.40 -18.03 12.08
CA LEU A 203 -0.01 -17.76 12.36
C LEU A 203 -0.93 -18.43 11.34
N ALA A 204 -0.59 -18.37 10.04
CA ALA A 204 -1.40 -18.94 8.97
C ALA A 204 -1.56 -20.46 9.08
N GLU A 205 -0.50 -21.16 9.49
CA GLU A 205 -0.53 -22.62 9.74
C GLU A 205 -1.45 -23.00 10.89
N ASN A 206 -1.74 -22.09 11.81
CA ASN A 206 -2.47 -22.37 13.04
C ASN A 206 -3.52 -21.30 13.37
N LEU A 207 -4.29 -20.81 12.39
CA LEU A 207 -5.28 -19.75 12.59
C LEU A 207 -6.38 -20.12 13.58
N SER A 208 -6.77 -21.40 13.64
CA SER A 208 -7.78 -21.91 14.56
C SER A 208 -7.31 -21.99 16.01
N LYS A 209 -5.99 -21.96 16.25
CA LYS A 209 -5.41 -21.99 17.59
C LYS A 209 -5.79 -20.73 18.39
N LYS A 210 -6.08 -20.92 19.68
CA LYS A 210 -6.22 -19.80 20.64
C LYS A 210 -4.84 -19.27 20.99
N TRP A 211 -4.34 -18.30 20.23
CA TRP A 211 -3.07 -17.66 20.46
C TRP A 211 -3.14 -16.68 21.62
N THR A 212 -2.19 -16.77 22.56
CA THR A 212 -1.88 -15.71 23.53
C THR A 212 -0.70 -14.87 23.02
N LEU A 213 -0.50 -13.67 23.59
CA LEU A 213 0.65 -12.83 23.26
C LEU A 213 1.98 -13.50 23.67
N ASP A 214 1.97 -14.20 24.80
CA ASP A 214 3.14 -14.96 25.29
C ASP A 214 3.53 -16.06 24.31
N GLU A 215 2.57 -16.86 23.85
CA GLU A 215 2.83 -17.91 22.87
C GLU A 215 3.32 -17.37 21.53
N MET A 216 2.75 -16.24 21.08
CA MET A 216 3.21 -15.57 19.85
C MET A 216 4.65 -15.10 20.01
N ALA A 217 4.99 -14.49 21.15
CA ALA A 217 6.31 -13.96 21.43
C ALA A 217 7.35 -15.10 21.54
N GLU A 218 7.03 -16.15 22.28
CA GLU A 218 7.89 -17.34 22.43
C GLU A 218 8.17 -18.00 21.08
N LYS A 219 7.12 -18.29 20.31
CA LYS A 219 7.26 -18.91 18.98
C LYS A 219 8.04 -18.04 18.00
N SER A 220 7.91 -16.72 18.10
CA SER A 220 8.63 -15.75 17.27
C SER A 220 10.04 -15.42 17.80
N LYS A 221 10.45 -16.04 18.91
CA LYS A 221 11.75 -15.85 19.57
C LYS A 221 12.07 -14.40 19.93
N VAL A 222 11.07 -13.64 20.36
CA VAL A 222 11.19 -12.25 20.83
C VAL A 222 10.37 -12.03 22.09
N GLY A 223 10.67 -10.95 22.83
CA GLY A 223 9.84 -10.55 23.98
C GLY A 223 8.49 -9.93 23.54
N ILE A 224 7.47 -9.93 24.42
CA ILE A 224 6.11 -9.41 24.13
C ILE A 224 6.15 -7.96 23.64
N THR A 225 6.95 -7.11 24.28
CA THR A 225 7.10 -5.70 23.87
C THR A 225 7.66 -5.59 22.46
N THR A 226 8.72 -6.35 22.17
CA THR A 226 9.35 -6.40 20.84
C THR A 226 8.40 -6.96 19.80
N LEU A 227 7.66 -8.04 20.11
CA LEU A 227 6.62 -8.59 19.25
C LEU A 227 5.60 -7.52 18.88
N THR A 228 5.06 -6.82 19.90
CA THR A 228 4.04 -5.79 19.71
C THR A 228 4.56 -4.65 18.84
N GLN A 229 5.78 -4.21 19.07
CA GLN A 229 6.43 -3.17 18.27
C GLN A 229 6.64 -3.62 16.83
N LEU A 230 7.27 -4.79 16.62
CA LEU A 230 7.57 -5.31 15.27
C LEU A 230 6.31 -5.56 14.46
N VAL A 231 5.28 -6.20 15.05
CA VAL A 231 4.01 -6.42 14.33
C VAL A 231 3.33 -5.09 14.00
N LYS A 232 3.36 -4.11 14.92
CA LYS A 232 2.78 -2.79 14.66
C LYS A 232 3.55 -2.02 13.59
N GLU A 233 4.87 -2.09 13.58
CA GLU A 233 5.72 -1.47 12.56
C GLU A 233 5.47 -2.07 11.17
N HIS A 234 5.26 -3.41 11.09
CA HIS A 234 5.11 -4.11 9.81
C HIS A 234 3.67 -4.17 9.29
N SER A 235 2.67 -4.15 10.17
CA SER A 235 1.27 -4.30 9.77
C SER A 235 0.36 -3.12 10.13
N GLY A 236 0.83 -2.19 10.96
CA GLY A 236 -0.01 -1.15 11.56
C GLY A 236 -0.94 -1.65 12.67
N TYR A 237 -1.03 -2.96 12.90
CA TYR A 237 -1.90 -3.59 13.89
C TYR A 237 -1.13 -4.08 15.13
N THR A 238 -1.85 -4.20 16.24
CA THR A 238 -1.35 -5.02 17.35
C THR A 238 -1.36 -6.50 16.94
N PRO A 239 -0.55 -7.39 17.58
CA PRO A 239 -0.53 -8.82 17.24
C PRO A 239 -1.92 -9.48 17.28
N GLY A 240 -2.75 -9.13 18.26
CA GLY A 240 -4.14 -9.63 18.34
C GLY A 240 -5.02 -9.15 17.18
N ASN A 241 -4.94 -7.88 16.82
CA ASN A 241 -5.68 -7.34 15.67
C ASN A 241 -5.16 -7.91 14.35
N TYR A 242 -3.85 -8.14 14.24
CA TYR A 242 -3.27 -8.81 13.08
C TYR A 242 -3.81 -10.24 12.92
N LEU A 243 -3.88 -11.02 14.01
CA LEU A 243 -4.50 -12.35 13.99
C LEU A 243 -5.98 -12.28 13.57
N ILE A 244 -6.74 -11.29 14.06
CA ILE A 244 -8.13 -11.08 13.65
C ILE A 244 -8.20 -10.80 12.13
N SER A 245 -7.34 -9.93 11.61
CA SER A 245 -7.27 -9.63 10.18
C SER A 245 -7.01 -10.89 9.35
N ALA A 246 -6.00 -11.68 9.73
CA ALA A 246 -5.67 -12.94 9.04
C ALA A 246 -6.82 -13.96 9.07
N ARG A 247 -7.52 -14.08 10.21
CA ARG A 247 -8.71 -14.94 10.33
C ARG A 247 -9.85 -14.48 9.45
N LEU A 248 -10.07 -13.17 9.36
CA LEU A 248 -11.11 -12.60 8.50
C LEU A 248 -10.79 -12.77 7.03
N GLU A 249 -9.52 -12.69 6.64
CA GLU A 249 -9.10 -12.97 5.27
C GLU A 249 -9.38 -14.42 4.88
N LYS A 250 -9.01 -15.37 5.73
CA LYS A 250 -9.35 -16.79 5.55
C LYS A 250 -10.87 -17.03 5.48
N ALA A 251 -11.63 -16.37 6.36
CA ALA A 251 -13.09 -16.47 6.36
C ALA A 251 -13.69 -15.96 5.04
N ARG A 252 -13.17 -14.86 4.50
CA ARG A 252 -13.60 -14.32 3.19
C ARG A 252 -13.32 -15.28 2.06
N GLU A 253 -12.15 -15.92 2.07
CA GLU A 253 -11.82 -16.96 1.10
C GLU A 253 -12.83 -18.12 1.14
N ILE A 254 -13.11 -18.66 2.34
CA ILE A 254 -14.05 -19.76 2.52
C ILE A 254 -15.47 -19.33 2.11
N LEU A 255 -15.93 -18.16 2.54
CA LEU A 255 -17.25 -17.63 2.19
C LEU A 255 -17.44 -17.43 0.68
N THR A 256 -16.36 -17.15 -0.05
CA THR A 256 -16.39 -16.95 -1.50
C THR A 256 -16.35 -18.26 -2.28
N LYS A 257 -15.59 -19.25 -1.77
CA LYS A 257 -15.33 -20.52 -2.49
C LYS A 257 -16.23 -21.66 -2.08
N THR A 258 -16.93 -21.57 -0.95
CA THR A 258 -17.69 -22.67 -0.37
C THR A 258 -19.06 -22.24 0.14
N ASN A 259 -19.94 -23.23 0.35
CA ASN A 259 -21.24 -23.05 0.99
C ASN A 259 -21.25 -23.52 2.46
N HIS A 260 -20.09 -23.58 3.13
CA HIS A 260 -19.99 -23.98 4.53
C HIS A 260 -20.91 -23.13 5.41
N ARG A 261 -21.44 -23.72 6.47
CA ARG A 261 -22.27 -23.00 7.46
C ARG A 261 -21.39 -21.92 8.13
N LEU A 262 -21.98 -20.80 8.50
CA LEU A 262 -21.23 -19.73 9.19
C LEU A 262 -20.60 -20.17 10.51
N THR A 263 -21.21 -21.16 11.19
CA THR A 263 -20.65 -21.82 12.38
C THR A 263 -19.33 -22.51 12.08
N ASP A 264 -19.29 -23.25 10.97
CA ASP A 264 -18.11 -24.02 10.56
C ASP A 264 -16.99 -23.09 10.11
N VAL A 265 -17.33 -22.07 9.31
CA VAL A 265 -16.39 -21.00 8.93
C VAL A 265 -15.79 -20.32 10.17
N ALA A 266 -16.62 -19.99 11.17
CA ALA A 266 -16.15 -19.36 12.39
C ALA A 266 -15.13 -20.24 13.13
N LEU A 267 -15.43 -21.53 13.30
CA LEU A 267 -14.55 -22.48 13.99
C LEU A 267 -13.24 -22.70 13.21
N GLU A 268 -13.34 -22.93 11.89
CA GLU A 268 -12.19 -23.12 11.01
C GLU A 268 -11.23 -21.93 11.02
N CYS A 269 -11.80 -20.72 11.12
CA CYS A 269 -10.99 -19.49 11.22
C CYS A 269 -10.57 -19.13 12.65
N GLY A 270 -10.88 -19.95 13.67
CA GLY A 270 -10.43 -19.77 15.04
C GLY A 270 -11.23 -18.76 15.86
N PHE A 271 -12.47 -18.45 15.46
CA PHE A 271 -13.39 -17.69 16.31
C PHE A 271 -14.07 -18.63 17.30
N TYR A 272 -14.28 -18.17 18.53
CA TYR A 272 -14.86 -19.02 19.58
C TYR A 272 -16.37 -19.23 19.43
N SER A 273 -17.06 -18.40 18.64
CA SER A 273 -18.47 -18.57 18.31
C SER A 273 -18.84 -17.90 17.00
N SER A 274 -19.94 -18.33 16.40
CA SER A 274 -20.48 -17.71 15.19
C SER A 274 -20.96 -16.27 15.40
N GLN A 275 -21.42 -15.93 16.63
CA GLN A 275 -21.80 -14.57 16.99
C GLN A 275 -20.58 -13.64 17.02
N HIS A 276 -19.51 -14.08 17.70
CA HIS A 276 -18.25 -13.34 17.75
C HIS A 276 -17.67 -13.14 16.35
N PHE A 277 -17.68 -14.19 15.52
CA PHE A 277 -17.30 -14.12 14.13
C PHE A 277 -18.11 -13.06 13.38
N SER A 278 -19.45 -13.17 13.42
CA SER A 278 -20.34 -12.30 12.64
C SER A 278 -20.20 -10.82 13.05
N SER A 279 -20.12 -10.54 14.35
CA SER A 279 -19.94 -9.18 14.86
C SER A 279 -18.57 -8.59 14.48
N THR A 280 -17.50 -9.40 14.61
CA THR A 280 -16.15 -9.00 14.24
C THR A 280 -16.04 -8.80 12.72
N PHE A 281 -16.57 -9.73 11.93
CA PHE A 281 -16.58 -9.63 10.48
C PHE A 281 -17.29 -8.36 10.01
N SER A 282 -18.52 -8.10 10.53
CA SER A 282 -19.28 -6.89 10.17
C SER A 282 -18.58 -5.60 10.57
N LYS A 283 -17.92 -5.59 11.73
CA LYS A 283 -17.15 -4.44 12.20
C LYS A 283 -15.94 -4.13 11.30
N TRP A 284 -15.25 -5.15 10.80
CA TRP A 284 -14.02 -4.99 10.02
C TRP A 284 -14.28 -4.88 8.52
N VAL A 285 -15.28 -5.61 8.00
CA VAL A 285 -15.58 -5.70 6.56
C VAL A 285 -16.71 -4.75 6.15
N GLY A 286 -17.45 -4.19 7.11
CA GLY A 286 -18.55 -3.24 6.86
C GLY A 286 -19.89 -3.89 6.52
N ILE A 287 -19.94 -5.21 6.24
CA ILE A 287 -21.17 -5.96 5.92
C ILE A 287 -21.18 -7.30 6.64
N ALA A 288 -22.36 -7.87 6.83
CA ALA A 288 -22.49 -9.18 7.48
C ALA A 288 -21.92 -10.33 6.61
N PRO A 289 -21.38 -11.41 7.22
CA PRO A 289 -20.83 -12.55 6.46
C PRO A 289 -21.80 -13.16 5.45
N LYS A 290 -23.10 -13.23 5.81
CA LYS A 290 -24.15 -13.73 4.93
C LYS A 290 -24.31 -12.84 3.69
N ASP A 291 -24.34 -11.54 3.88
CA ASP A 291 -24.50 -10.57 2.79
C ASP A 291 -23.27 -10.52 1.91
N PHE A 292 -22.07 -10.66 2.53
CA PHE A 292 -20.80 -10.79 1.80
C PHE A 292 -20.84 -11.98 0.84
N ARG A 293 -21.27 -13.17 1.30
CA ARG A 293 -21.44 -14.35 0.46
C ARG A 293 -22.39 -14.10 -0.69
N LEU A 294 -23.57 -13.51 -0.42
CA LEU A 294 -24.61 -13.27 -1.44
C LEU A 294 -24.15 -12.27 -2.51
N LYS A 295 -23.42 -11.23 -2.14
CA LYS A 295 -22.87 -10.26 -3.10
C LYS A 295 -21.88 -10.93 -4.06
N LYS A 296 -21.07 -11.87 -3.59
CA LYS A 296 -20.11 -12.60 -4.41
C LYS A 296 -20.77 -13.59 -5.38
N LEU A 297 -21.83 -14.27 -4.95
CA LEU A 297 -22.60 -15.18 -5.81
C LEU A 297 -23.31 -14.44 -6.95
N LYS A 298 -23.77 -13.18 -6.74
CA LYS A 298 -24.40 -12.37 -7.79
C LYS A 298 -23.39 -11.92 -8.85
N VAL A 299 -22.19 -11.52 -8.45
CA VAL A 299 -21.14 -11.08 -9.40
C VAL A 299 -20.60 -12.26 -10.25
N GLY A 300 -20.65 -13.50 -9.73
CA GLY A 300 -20.23 -14.69 -10.48
C GLY A 300 -21.24 -15.17 -11.52
N ASN A 301 -22.52 -14.81 -11.39
CA ASN A 301 -23.59 -15.22 -12.33
C ASN A 301 -23.82 -14.21 -13.48
N ASP A 302 -23.27 -13.02 -13.41
CA ASP A 302 -23.40 -12.02 -14.48
C ASP A 302 -22.36 -12.20 -15.62
N PHE A 303 -21.58 -13.28 -15.59
CA PHE A 303 -20.54 -13.62 -16.57
C PHE A 303 -20.67 -15.07 -17.14
N GLN A 304 -21.90 -15.65 -17.12
CA GLN A 304 -22.21 -16.86 -17.91
C GLN A 304 -23.08 -16.53 -19.12
#